data_91e9b696a6702c022b5ff74e3aa20ed7
#
_entry.id   91e9b696a6702c022b5ff74e3aa20ed7
#
_cell.length_a   1.000
_cell.length_b   1.000
_cell.length_c   1.000
_cell.angle_alpha   90.00
_cell.angle_beta   90.00
_cell.angle_gamma   90.00
#
_symmetry.space_group_name_H-M   'P 1'
#
loop_
_entity.id
_entity.type
_entity.pdbx_description
1 polymer ?
#
loop_
_entity_poly.entity_id
_entity_poly.type
_entity_poly.pdbx_seq_one_letter_code
_entity_poly.pdbx_strand_id
1 'polypeptide(L)'
;MELDNYRNFLAIIEAGSFTGAADYVHIAQPALSKQLRALENYFGTKLIITTRGSRQILLTEAGRVLYQKAKYMCALEDLAKSEIENIMGGVVGTLRFSIANSRSALFIKSSLKDFCALYPNIKCELFEASINEQTQQMLNGITELGILSVPVEHQDNFEVLFRRDEELTAVFHKNSVFLDDSKKVVTLKELEDVPLSISSGCSEIFLKACAQASIVPRITCTSTTRSTTLEWTRVKAAVSIVPVEPGEDLGEEFITRPISDIKADVYKTVVKVKDRPLSVVAQHFLKF
;
A
#
# COMPACT_ATOMS: atom_id res chain seq x y z
N MET A 1 -21.72 -22.38 13.73
CA MET A 1 -20.30 -22.12 13.39
C MET A 1 -19.96 -20.75 13.95
N GLU A 2 -19.00 -20.68 14.86
CA GLU A 2 -18.60 -19.44 15.53
C GLU A 2 -17.50 -18.75 14.72
N LEU A 3 -17.36 -17.45 14.85
CA LEU A 3 -16.39 -16.66 14.10
C LEU A 3 -14.93 -17.03 14.47
N ASP A 4 -14.73 -17.47 15.71
CA ASP A 4 -13.43 -17.97 16.18
C ASP A 4 -12.92 -19.18 15.37
N ASN A 5 -13.80 -19.99 14.81
CA ASN A 5 -13.36 -21.08 13.92
C ASN A 5 -12.70 -20.54 12.63
N TYR A 6 -13.19 -19.40 12.11
CA TYR A 6 -12.61 -18.74 10.96
C TYR A 6 -11.30 -18.04 11.33
N ARG A 7 -11.21 -17.39 12.49
CA ARG A 7 -9.96 -16.80 13.01
C ARG A 7 -8.88 -17.86 13.17
N ASN A 8 -9.24 -19.01 13.74
CA ASN A 8 -8.31 -20.11 13.93
C ASN A 8 -7.89 -20.77 12.61
N PHE A 9 -8.78 -20.84 11.62
CA PHE A 9 -8.42 -21.27 10.26
C PHE A 9 -7.41 -20.31 9.62
N LEU A 10 -7.60 -18.99 9.74
CA LEU A 10 -6.65 -17.99 9.27
C LEU A 10 -5.28 -18.16 9.94
N ALA A 11 -5.27 -18.31 11.27
CA ALA A 11 -4.03 -18.51 12.04
C ALA A 11 -3.24 -19.75 11.59
N ILE A 12 -3.93 -20.86 11.26
CA ILE A 12 -3.28 -22.08 10.73
C ILE A 12 -2.53 -21.79 9.43
N ILE A 13 -3.14 -21.01 8.53
CA ILE A 13 -2.54 -20.70 7.23
C ILE A 13 -1.38 -19.71 7.38
N GLU A 14 -1.56 -18.69 8.20
CA GLU A 14 -0.56 -17.62 8.41
C GLU A 14 0.68 -18.14 9.17
N ALA A 15 0.48 -19.00 10.16
CA ALA A 15 1.58 -19.66 10.86
C ALA A 15 2.27 -20.78 10.06
N GLY A 16 1.66 -21.26 8.96
CA GLY A 16 2.18 -22.36 8.14
C GLY A 16 2.29 -23.72 8.84
N SER A 17 1.86 -23.81 10.11
CA SER A 17 1.88 -25.03 10.92
C SER A 17 0.81 -25.01 12.00
N PHE A 18 0.29 -26.20 12.35
CA PHE A 18 -0.68 -26.34 13.46
C PHE A 18 -0.09 -25.96 14.83
N THR A 19 1.18 -26.27 15.05
CA THR A 19 1.83 -25.96 16.34
C THR A 19 2.02 -24.46 16.48
N GLY A 20 2.59 -23.79 15.47
CA GLY A 20 2.76 -22.34 15.50
C GLY A 20 1.43 -21.58 15.59
N ALA A 21 0.39 -22.07 14.90
CA ALA A 21 -0.94 -21.49 15.04
C ALA A 21 -1.54 -21.68 16.45
N ALA A 22 -1.39 -22.87 17.03
CA ALA A 22 -1.88 -23.18 18.37
C ALA A 22 -1.22 -22.29 19.43
N ASP A 23 0.09 -22.08 19.32
CA ASP A 23 0.85 -21.16 20.18
C ASP A 23 0.37 -19.72 20.01
N TYR A 24 0.14 -19.28 18.76
CA TYR A 24 -0.34 -17.94 18.45
C TYR A 24 -1.73 -17.64 19.00
N VAL A 25 -2.69 -18.59 18.86
CA VAL A 25 -4.06 -18.40 19.34
C VAL A 25 -4.28 -18.91 20.77
N HIS A 26 -3.23 -19.35 21.45
CA HIS A 26 -3.23 -19.82 22.85
C HIS A 26 -4.24 -20.94 23.13
N ILE A 27 -4.37 -21.91 22.21
CA ILE A 27 -5.18 -23.12 22.39
C ILE A 27 -4.37 -24.38 22.13
N ALA A 28 -4.83 -25.52 22.64
CA ALA A 28 -4.16 -26.81 22.38
C ALA A 28 -4.28 -27.21 20.89
N GLN A 29 -3.19 -27.67 20.27
CA GLN A 29 -3.15 -28.10 18.87
C GLN A 29 -4.25 -29.14 18.50
N PRO A 30 -4.64 -30.12 19.37
CA PRO A 30 -5.76 -31.00 19.07
C PRO A 30 -7.11 -30.26 18.95
N ALA A 31 -7.31 -29.20 19.76
CA ALA A 31 -8.52 -28.37 19.68
C ALA A 31 -8.58 -27.61 18.36
N LEU A 32 -7.47 -27.01 17.93
CA LEU A 32 -7.33 -26.32 16.66
C LEU A 32 -7.62 -27.27 15.47
N SER A 33 -7.06 -28.47 15.51
CA SER A 33 -7.31 -29.51 14.50
C SER A 33 -8.79 -29.94 14.45
N LYS A 34 -9.46 -30.02 15.63
CA LYS A 34 -10.90 -30.33 15.71
C LYS A 34 -11.75 -29.21 15.09
N GLN A 35 -11.39 -27.96 15.32
CA GLN A 35 -12.11 -26.81 14.76
C GLN A 35 -11.97 -26.75 13.23
N LEU A 36 -10.78 -27.02 12.69
CA LEU A 36 -10.59 -27.13 11.24
C LEU A 36 -11.45 -28.24 10.64
N ARG A 37 -11.48 -29.44 11.26
CA ARG A 37 -12.36 -30.53 10.81
C ARG A 37 -13.83 -30.15 10.85
N ALA A 38 -14.26 -29.38 11.86
CA ALA A 38 -15.64 -28.89 11.94
C ALA A 38 -15.94 -27.93 10.77
N LEU A 39 -15.03 -27.05 10.36
CA LEU A 39 -15.16 -26.22 9.17
C LEU A 39 -15.23 -27.06 7.90
N GLU A 40 -14.33 -28.01 7.72
CA GLU A 40 -14.33 -28.91 6.55
C GLU A 40 -15.61 -29.71 6.45
N ASN A 41 -16.13 -30.22 7.57
CA ASN A 41 -17.41 -30.94 7.61
C ASN A 41 -18.59 -30.02 7.28
N TYR A 42 -18.59 -28.78 7.77
CA TYR A 42 -19.65 -27.80 7.50
C TYR A 42 -19.72 -27.45 6.01
N PHE A 43 -18.55 -27.28 5.36
CA PHE A 43 -18.50 -26.98 3.92
C PHE A 43 -18.48 -28.23 3.03
N GLY A 44 -18.43 -29.43 3.60
CA GLY A 44 -18.45 -30.70 2.88
C GLY A 44 -17.20 -30.95 2.03
N THR A 45 -16.10 -30.25 2.28
CA THR A 45 -14.87 -30.33 1.50
C THR A 45 -13.63 -30.08 2.33
N LYS A 46 -12.46 -30.57 1.84
CA LYS A 46 -11.16 -30.25 2.43
C LYS A 46 -10.77 -28.81 2.10
N LEU A 47 -10.28 -28.11 3.11
CA LEU A 47 -9.82 -26.72 3.00
C LEU A 47 -8.30 -26.62 2.91
N ILE A 48 -7.59 -27.60 3.50
CA ILE A 48 -6.13 -27.67 3.43
C ILE A 48 -5.64 -29.04 2.96
N ILE A 49 -4.45 -29.04 2.40
CA ILE A 49 -3.68 -30.24 2.02
C ILE A 49 -2.46 -30.28 2.93
N THR A 50 -2.30 -31.40 3.63
CA THR A 50 -1.11 -31.68 4.41
C THR A 50 -0.34 -32.83 3.74
N THR A 51 0.89 -32.61 3.35
CA THR A 51 1.73 -33.65 2.74
C THR A 51 2.46 -34.41 3.84
N ARG A 52 2.40 -35.74 3.83
CA ARG A 52 3.16 -36.60 4.77
C ARG A 52 4.65 -36.27 4.64
N GLY A 53 5.28 -35.88 5.75
CA GLY A 53 6.71 -35.54 5.80
C GLY A 53 7.05 -34.07 5.47
N SER A 54 6.10 -33.29 4.97
CA SER A 54 6.24 -31.84 4.83
C SER A 54 5.50 -31.14 5.96
N ARG A 55 6.15 -30.16 6.60
CA ARG A 55 5.50 -29.27 7.57
C ARG A 55 4.65 -28.19 6.91
N GLN A 56 4.61 -28.17 5.58
CA GLN A 56 3.96 -27.12 4.83
C GLN A 56 2.46 -27.38 4.67
N ILE A 57 1.65 -26.39 5.03
CA ILE A 57 0.20 -26.37 4.84
C ILE A 57 -0.10 -25.68 3.51
N LEU A 58 -0.83 -26.37 2.63
CA LEU A 58 -1.28 -25.80 1.37
C LEU A 58 -2.80 -25.68 1.38
N LEU A 59 -3.32 -24.59 0.82
CA LEU A 59 -4.77 -24.40 0.63
C LEU A 59 -5.26 -25.19 -0.58
N THR A 60 -6.42 -25.87 -0.43
CA THR A 60 -7.23 -26.29 -1.59
C THR A 60 -7.82 -25.08 -2.29
N GLU A 61 -8.48 -25.27 -3.43
CA GLU A 61 -9.23 -24.19 -4.09
C GLU A 61 -10.34 -23.66 -3.19
N ALA A 62 -11.13 -24.56 -2.58
CA ALA A 62 -12.14 -24.18 -1.58
C ALA A 62 -11.53 -23.46 -0.37
N GLY A 63 -10.36 -23.92 0.08
CA GLY A 63 -9.60 -23.27 1.15
C GLY A 63 -9.19 -21.86 0.81
N ARG A 64 -8.76 -21.58 -0.43
CA ARG A 64 -8.44 -20.23 -0.90
C ARG A 64 -9.65 -19.30 -0.89
N VAL A 65 -10.80 -19.80 -1.37
CA VAL A 65 -12.06 -19.04 -1.32
C VAL A 65 -12.43 -18.73 0.12
N LEU A 66 -12.39 -19.73 1.01
CA LEU A 66 -12.74 -19.53 2.41
C LEU A 66 -11.76 -18.60 3.11
N TYR A 67 -10.45 -18.69 2.85
CA TYR A 67 -9.42 -17.84 3.43
C TYR A 67 -9.72 -16.35 3.17
N GLN A 68 -10.05 -16.00 1.92
CA GLN A 68 -10.41 -14.63 1.56
C GLN A 68 -11.69 -14.16 2.26
N LYS A 69 -12.74 -15.02 2.26
CA LYS A 69 -14.02 -14.66 2.89
C LYS A 69 -13.92 -14.59 4.42
N ALA A 70 -13.15 -15.48 5.04
CA ALA A 70 -12.90 -15.47 6.48
C ALA A 70 -12.19 -14.18 6.93
N LYS A 71 -11.19 -13.70 6.18
CA LYS A 71 -10.55 -12.40 6.44
C LYS A 71 -11.58 -11.27 6.44
N TYR A 72 -12.45 -11.25 5.44
CA TYR A 72 -13.50 -10.23 5.37
C TYR A 72 -14.51 -10.31 6.52
N MET A 73 -14.95 -11.52 6.89
CA MET A 73 -15.89 -11.73 8.00
C MET A 73 -15.29 -11.29 9.34
N CYS A 74 -14.02 -11.63 9.60
CA CYS A 74 -13.32 -11.21 10.81
C CYS A 74 -13.12 -9.68 10.85
N ALA A 75 -12.75 -9.08 9.73
CA ALA A 75 -12.61 -7.63 9.63
C ALA A 75 -13.93 -6.89 9.87
N LEU A 76 -15.06 -7.43 9.41
CA LEU A 76 -16.39 -6.85 9.64
C LEU A 76 -16.80 -6.92 11.12
N GLU A 77 -16.47 -8.01 11.82
CA GLU A 77 -16.71 -8.10 13.28
C GLU A 77 -15.86 -7.09 14.04
N ASP A 78 -14.56 -6.96 13.69
CA ASP A 78 -13.67 -5.99 14.32
C ASP A 78 -14.16 -4.56 14.09
N LEU A 79 -14.69 -4.28 12.89
CA LEU A 79 -15.32 -3.01 12.56
C LEU A 79 -16.54 -2.73 13.47
N ALA A 80 -17.45 -3.70 13.59
CA ALA A 80 -18.63 -3.55 14.43
C ALA A 80 -18.27 -3.32 15.91
N LYS A 81 -17.26 -4.05 16.44
CA LYS A 81 -16.75 -3.83 17.79
C LYS A 81 -16.22 -2.40 17.97
N SER A 82 -15.41 -1.94 17.04
CA SER A 82 -14.85 -0.57 17.06
C SER A 82 -15.95 0.50 17.00
N GLU A 83 -16.98 0.30 16.17
CA GLU A 83 -18.11 1.23 16.10
C GLU A 83 -18.90 1.31 17.42
N ILE A 84 -19.12 0.16 18.08
CA ILE A 84 -19.80 0.10 19.37
C ILE A 84 -18.95 0.80 20.45
N GLU A 85 -17.65 0.53 20.50
CA GLU A 85 -16.72 1.17 21.44
C GLU A 85 -16.68 2.70 21.24
N ASN A 86 -16.68 3.17 20.00
CA ASN A 86 -16.70 4.60 19.67
C ASN A 86 -17.98 5.31 20.14
N ILE A 87 -19.12 4.61 20.14
CA ILE A 87 -20.38 5.15 20.71
C ILE A 87 -20.25 5.38 22.23
N MET A 88 -19.42 4.58 22.90
CA MET A 88 -19.33 4.58 24.37
C MET A 88 -18.24 5.51 24.95
N GLY A 89 -17.24 5.95 24.21
CA GLY A 89 -16.15 6.64 24.91
C GLY A 89 -15.12 7.41 24.11
N GLY A 90 -15.34 7.67 22.83
CA GLY A 90 -14.40 8.44 21.99
C GLY A 90 -13.87 7.66 20.80
N VAL A 91 -13.15 8.35 19.89
CA VAL A 91 -12.66 7.72 18.67
C VAL A 91 -11.50 6.79 18.98
N VAL A 92 -11.78 5.49 19.00
CA VAL A 92 -10.80 4.42 19.18
C VAL A 92 -10.92 3.40 18.05
N GLY A 93 -9.87 2.66 17.76
CA GLY A 93 -9.89 1.61 16.74
C GLY A 93 -8.63 1.55 15.91
N THR A 94 -8.67 0.76 14.85
CA THR A 94 -7.54 0.58 13.94
C THR A 94 -7.89 1.10 12.55
N LEU A 95 -7.10 2.03 12.06
CA LEU A 95 -7.17 2.58 10.71
C LEU A 95 -6.20 1.83 9.80
N ARG A 96 -6.71 1.13 8.79
CA ARG A 96 -5.92 0.27 7.91
C ARG A 96 -5.84 0.81 6.51
N PHE A 97 -4.60 1.04 6.05
CA PHE A 97 -4.30 1.52 4.70
C PHE A 97 -3.53 0.49 3.88
N SER A 98 -3.89 0.36 2.60
CA SER A 98 -2.99 -0.13 1.56
C SER A 98 -2.30 1.05 0.90
N ILE A 99 -0.99 1.00 0.76
CA ILE A 99 -0.19 2.10 0.21
C ILE A 99 0.99 1.58 -0.62
N ALA A 100 1.35 2.30 -1.67
CA ALA A 100 2.57 1.98 -2.41
C ALA A 100 3.82 2.30 -1.57
N ASN A 101 4.84 1.43 -1.61
CA ASN A 101 6.10 1.59 -0.87
C ASN A 101 6.76 2.95 -1.11
N SER A 102 6.59 3.51 -2.31
CA SER A 102 7.12 4.84 -2.67
C SER A 102 6.42 6.00 -1.97
N ARG A 103 5.28 5.77 -1.32
CA ARG A 103 4.37 6.79 -0.79
C ARG A 103 4.28 6.82 0.73
N SER A 104 4.59 5.72 1.41
CA SER A 104 4.35 5.55 2.86
C SER A 104 5.04 6.63 3.69
N ALA A 105 6.32 6.91 3.45
CA ALA A 105 7.07 7.90 4.20
C ALA A 105 6.48 9.32 4.06
N LEU A 106 6.05 9.69 2.85
CA LEU A 106 5.40 11.00 2.61
C LEU A 106 4.04 11.06 3.30
N PHE A 107 3.24 10.02 3.17
CA PHE A 107 1.90 9.94 3.77
C PHE A 107 1.94 10.05 5.30
N ILE A 108 2.92 9.42 5.94
CA ILE A 108 3.15 9.57 7.38
C ILE A 108 3.41 11.04 7.73
N LYS A 109 4.31 11.72 6.99
CA LYS A 109 4.67 13.12 7.25
C LYS A 109 3.53 14.09 6.99
N SER A 110 2.79 13.91 5.91
CA SER A 110 1.80 14.89 5.42
C SER A 110 0.39 14.71 6.02
N SER A 111 0.06 13.52 6.51
CA SER A 111 -1.31 13.19 6.87
C SER A 111 -1.43 12.45 8.21
N LEU A 112 -0.66 11.39 8.43
CA LEU A 112 -0.82 10.59 9.63
C LEU A 112 -0.25 11.22 10.89
N LYS A 113 0.86 11.97 10.79
CA LYS A 113 1.50 12.60 11.94
C LYS A 113 0.53 13.43 12.76
N ASP A 114 -0.18 14.35 12.11
CA ASP A 114 -1.06 15.29 12.78
C ASP A 114 -2.39 14.61 13.18
N PHE A 115 -2.88 13.68 12.38
CA PHE A 115 -4.04 12.86 12.72
C PHE A 115 -3.79 12.01 13.97
N CYS A 116 -2.66 11.30 14.06
CA CYS A 116 -2.31 10.50 15.25
C CYS A 116 -2.07 11.37 16.50
N ALA A 117 -1.57 12.60 16.33
CA ALA A 117 -1.44 13.54 17.44
C ALA A 117 -2.81 13.98 17.97
N LEU A 118 -3.80 14.16 17.09
CA LEU A 118 -5.18 14.54 17.48
C LEU A 118 -5.96 13.36 18.08
N TYR A 119 -5.69 12.14 17.59
CA TYR A 119 -6.38 10.92 18.01
C TYR A 119 -5.40 9.86 18.57
N PRO A 120 -4.84 10.04 19.77
CA PRO A 120 -3.76 9.21 20.29
C PRO A 120 -4.18 7.75 20.61
N ASN A 121 -5.47 7.47 20.68
CA ASN A 121 -6.02 6.14 20.95
C ASN A 121 -6.30 5.33 19.66
N ILE A 122 -6.01 5.88 18.50
CA ILE A 122 -6.14 5.18 17.22
C ILE A 122 -4.84 4.46 16.91
N LYS A 123 -4.94 3.19 16.51
CA LYS A 123 -3.85 2.42 15.91
C LYS A 123 -3.89 2.58 14.40
N CYS A 124 -2.76 2.90 13.77
CA CYS A 124 -2.61 2.89 12.31
C CYS A 124 -1.85 1.64 11.87
N GLU A 125 -2.35 0.95 10.86
CA GLU A 125 -1.69 -0.18 10.19
C GLU A 125 -1.54 0.15 8.70
N LEU A 126 -0.28 0.24 8.24
CA LEU A 126 0.05 0.51 6.85
C LEU A 126 0.56 -0.78 6.20
N PHE A 127 -0.11 -1.19 5.14
CA PHE A 127 0.27 -2.35 4.32
C PHE A 127 0.93 -1.83 3.04
N GLU A 128 2.25 -1.84 3.04
CA GLU A 128 3.04 -1.47 1.87
C GLU A 128 3.00 -2.60 0.84
N ALA A 129 2.52 -2.31 -0.36
CA ALA A 129 2.28 -3.33 -1.37
C ALA A 129 2.30 -2.78 -2.79
N SER A 130 2.45 -3.67 -3.77
CA SER A 130 2.21 -3.36 -5.18
C SER A 130 0.73 -3.02 -5.42
N ILE A 131 0.41 -2.39 -6.55
CA ILE A 131 -0.98 -1.97 -6.85
C ILE A 131 -1.96 -3.15 -6.89
N ASN A 132 -1.51 -4.30 -7.43
CA ASN A 132 -2.33 -5.51 -7.48
C ASN A 132 -2.57 -6.10 -6.09
N GLU A 133 -1.57 -6.12 -5.23
CA GLU A 133 -1.70 -6.57 -3.85
C GLU A 133 -2.58 -5.62 -3.04
N GLN A 134 -2.45 -4.30 -3.20
CA GLN A 134 -3.31 -3.30 -2.58
C GLN A 134 -4.77 -3.52 -2.97
N THR A 135 -5.03 -3.74 -4.27
CA THR A 135 -6.37 -4.07 -4.80
C THR A 135 -6.94 -5.30 -4.10
N GLN A 136 -6.15 -6.37 -3.97
CA GLN A 136 -6.59 -7.58 -3.29
C GLN A 136 -6.79 -7.37 -1.78
N GLN A 137 -5.93 -6.63 -1.11
CA GLN A 137 -6.08 -6.29 0.32
C GLN A 137 -7.37 -5.54 0.58
N MET A 138 -7.71 -4.54 -0.25
CA MET A 138 -8.96 -3.80 -0.14
C MET A 138 -10.18 -4.68 -0.43
N LEU A 139 -10.18 -5.44 -1.54
CA LEU A 139 -11.30 -6.32 -1.90
C LEU A 139 -11.55 -7.39 -0.82
N ASN A 140 -10.51 -7.88 -0.19
CA ASN A 140 -10.59 -8.87 0.89
C ASN A 140 -10.89 -8.25 2.28
N GLY A 141 -11.02 -6.92 2.39
CA GLY A 141 -11.33 -6.25 3.66
C GLY A 141 -10.16 -6.21 4.66
N ILE A 142 -8.93 -6.48 4.21
CA ILE A 142 -7.73 -6.35 5.04
C ILE A 142 -7.47 -4.88 5.32
N THR A 143 -7.69 -4.02 4.32
CA THR A 143 -7.57 -2.57 4.42
C THR A 143 -8.88 -1.90 3.99
N GLU A 144 -9.16 -0.74 4.57
CA GLU A 144 -10.37 0.05 4.30
C GLU A 144 -10.13 1.09 3.22
N LEU A 145 -8.94 1.69 3.25
CA LEU A 145 -8.52 2.75 2.35
C LEU A 145 -7.29 2.33 1.58
N GLY A 146 -7.24 2.68 0.30
CA GLY A 146 -6.08 2.50 -0.55
C GLY A 146 -5.52 3.84 -1.01
N ILE A 147 -4.18 4.00 -0.95
CA ILE A 147 -3.49 5.17 -1.48
C ILE A 147 -2.73 4.75 -2.72
N LEU A 148 -3.29 5.10 -3.88
CA LEU A 148 -2.89 4.63 -5.18
C LEU A 148 -2.36 5.78 -6.05
N SER A 149 -1.45 5.47 -6.96
CA SER A 149 -0.75 6.46 -7.79
C SER A 149 -1.06 6.38 -9.28
N VAL A 150 -1.91 5.44 -9.71
CA VAL A 150 -2.28 5.21 -11.11
C VAL A 150 -3.70 4.65 -11.18
N PRO A 151 -4.35 4.68 -12.35
CA PRO A 151 -5.63 4.02 -12.55
C PRO A 151 -5.56 2.57 -12.08
N VAL A 152 -6.49 2.20 -11.23
CA VAL A 152 -6.59 0.85 -10.65
C VAL A 152 -7.19 -0.07 -11.70
N GLU A 153 -6.61 -1.24 -11.91
CA GLU A 153 -7.32 -2.33 -12.59
C GLU A 153 -8.60 -2.62 -11.78
N HIS A 154 -9.73 -2.83 -12.46
CA HIS A 154 -11.06 -2.98 -11.85
C HIS A 154 -11.61 -1.72 -11.16
N GLN A 155 -11.47 -0.55 -11.80
CA GLN A 155 -12.01 0.73 -11.29
C GLN A 155 -13.47 0.67 -10.86
N ASP A 156 -14.28 -0.19 -11.47
CA ASP A 156 -15.69 -0.37 -11.15
C ASP A 156 -15.96 -0.82 -9.72
N ASN A 157 -14.99 -1.45 -9.06
CA ASN A 157 -15.08 -1.92 -7.68
C ASN A 157 -14.71 -0.86 -6.64
N PHE A 158 -14.16 0.28 -7.07
CA PHE A 158 -13.63 1.29 -6.18
C PHE A 158 -14.32 2.64 -6.36
N GLU A 159 -14.47 3.33 -5.26
CA GLU A 159 -14.90 4.72 -5.18
C GLU A 159 -13.69 5.59 -4.85
N VAL A 160 -13.43 6.60 -5.68
CA VAL A 160 -12.40 7.60 -5.44
C VAL A 160 -12.94 8.63 -4.47
N LEU A 161 -12.34 8.72 -3.29
CA LEU A 161 -12.72 9.66 -2.24
C LEU A 161 -11.97 10.98 -2.34
N PHE A 162 -10.73 10.90 -2.82
CA PHE A 162 -9.84 12.04 -2.93
C PHE A 162 -8.86 11.83 -4.08
N ARG A 163 -8.56 12.90 -4.84
CA ARG A 163 -7.53 12.93 -5.88
C ARG A 163 -6.67 14.17 -5.70
N ARG A 164 -5.38 14.01 -5.85
CA ARG A 164 -4.42 15.10 -5.93
C ARG A 164 -3.46 14.87 -7.09
N ASP A 165 -3.39 15.86 -7.96
CA ASP A 165 -2.50 15.82 -9.11
C ASP A 165 -1.05 16.04 -8.67
N GLU A 166 -0.13 15.42 -9.41
CA GLU A 166 1.31 15.46 -9.20
C GLU A 166 2.00 15.73 -10.52
N GLU A 167 3.23 16.23 -10.44
CA GLU A 167 4.06 16.46 -11.60
C GLU A 167 5.28 15.53 -11.56
N LEU A 168 5.58 14.89 -12.69
CA LEU A 168 6.83 14.13 -12.78
C LEU A 168 7.98 15.11 -12.81
N THR A 169 8.85 15.00 -11.82
CA THR A 169 9.83 16.02 -11.47
C THR A 169 11.24 15.44 -11.41
N ALA A 170 12.18 16.13 -12.00
CA ALA A 170 13.61 15.90 -11.81
C ALA A 170 14.08 16.60 -10.53
N VAL A 171 14.67 15.82 -9.63
CA VAL A 171 15.19 16.31 -8.35
C VAL A 171 16.70 16.31 -8.38
N PHE A 172 17.29 17.46 -8.22
CA PHE A 172 18.73 17.71 -8.19
C PHE A 172 19.20 17.96 -6.76
N HIS A 173 20.42 17.60 -6.46
CA HIS A 173 21.09 18.17 -5.30
C HIS A 173 21.49 19.63 -5.59
N LYS A 174 21.32 20.55 -4.65
CA LYS A 174 21.65 21.99 -4.83
C LYS A 174 23.06 22.27 -5.33
N ASN A 175 24.00 21.36 -5.10
CA ASN A 175 25.39 21.45 -5.59
C ASN A 175 25.65 20.45 -6.73
N SER A 176 24.63 20.07 -7.51
CA SER A 176 24.77 19.16 -8.64
C SER A 176 25.41 19.87 -9.82
N VAL A 177 26.34 19.19 -10.50
CA VAL A 177 26.94 19.70 -11.76
C VAL A 177 25.93 19.65 -12.93
N PHE A 178 24.84 18.94 -12.77
CA PHE A 178 23.76 18.83 -13.75
C PHE A 178 22.67 19.87 -13.56
N LEU A 179 22.72 20.67 -12.48
CA LEU A 179 21.72 21.69 -12.19
C LEU A 179 22.05 22.98 -12.96
N ASP A 180 21.08 23.49 -13.70
CA ASP A 180 21.08 24.84 -14.25
C ASP A 180 20.13 25.72 -13.43
N ASP A 181 20.67 26.60 -12.63
CA ASP A 181 19.92 27.46 -11.72
C ASP A 181 19.06 28.51 -12.44
N SER A 182 19.38 28.80 -13.71
CA SER A 182 18.58 29.73 -14.53
C SER A 182 17.23 29.18 -14.92
N LYS A 183 17.04 27.86 -14.85
CA LYS A 183 15.84 27.15 -15.31
C LYS A 183 14.94 26.76 -14.17
N LYS A 184 13.64 26.94 -14.36
CA LYS A 184 12.60 26.49 -13.40
C LYS A 184 11.96 25.15 -13.78
N VAL A 185 12.15 24.71 -15.01
CA VAL A 185 11.70 23.45 -15.58
C VAL A 185 12.81 22.81 -16.38
N VAL A 186 12.71 21.52 -16.64
CA VAL A 186 13.62 20.78 -17.54
C VAL A 186 12.81 20.02 -18.60
N THR A 187 13.49 19.66 -19.69
CA THR A 187 12.95 18.81 -20.74
C THR A 187 13.60 17.43 -20.69
N LEU A 188 12.97 16.44 -21.32
CA LEU A 188 13.54 15.10 -21.48
C LEU A 188 14.91 15.15 -22.19
N LYS A 189 15.05 16.04 -23.18
CA LYS A 189 16.30 16.20 -23.92
C LYS A 189 17.45 16.65 -23.06
N GLU A 190 17.20 17.50 -22.06
CA GLU A 190 18.22 17.97 -21.11
C GLU A 190 18.62 16.88 -20.10
N LEU A 191 17.81 15.84 -19.96
CA LEU A 191 18.09 14.70 -19.07
C LEU A 191 18.74 13.50 -19.78
N GLU A 192 18.91 13.53 -21.12
CA GLU A 192 19.35 12.37 -21.91
C GLU A 192 20.68 11.79 -21.45
N ASP A 193 21.69 12.63 -21.23
CA ASP A 193 23.04 12.21 -20.80
C ASP A 193 23.26 12.25 -19.29
N VAL A 194 22.24 12.66 -18.53
CA VAL A 194 22.30 12.75 -17.09
C VAL A 194 22.10 11.38 -16.45
N PRO A 195 22.93 10.97 -15.48
CA PRO A 195 22.66 9.74 -14.75
C PRO A 195 21.39 9.89 -13.90
N LEU A 196 20.42 9.02 -14.12
CA LEU A 196 19.09 9.10 -13.50
C LEU A 196 18.86 7.97 -12.52
N SER A 197 18.28 8.30 -11.38
CA SER A 197 17.63 7.33 -10.49
C SER A 197 16.11 7.51 -10.60
N ILE A 198 15.37 6.43 -10.76
CA ILE A 198 13.93 6.50 -10.99
C ILE A 198 13.15 5.62 -10.00
N SER A 199 12.00 6.13 -9.53
CA SER A 199 11.07 5.33 -8.74
C SER A 199 10.30 4.38 -9.66
N SER A 200 10.23 3.09 -9.31
CA SER A 200 9.53 2.06 -10.10
C SER A 200 8.07 2.41 -10.37
N GLY A 201 7.40 3.12 -9.44
CA GLY A 201 6.00 3.54 -9.59
C GLY A 201 5.74 4.56 -10.72
N CYS A 202 6.79 5.25 -11.21
CA CYS A 202 6.66 6.19 -12.34
C CYS A 202 7.56 5.82 -13.54
N SER A 203 8.30 4.73 -13.46
CA SER A 203 9.29 4.35 -14.48
C SER A 203 8.65 4.10 -15.83
N GLU A 204 7.50 3.44 -15.88
CA GLU A 204 6.79 3.16 -17.14
C GLU A 204 6.35 4.46 -17.84
N ILE A 205 5.79 5.40 -17.08
CA ILE A 205 5.35 6.71 -17.59
C ILE A 205 6.54 7.48 -18.17
N PHE A 206 7.63 7.53 -17.42
CA PHE A 206 8.84 8.25 -17.84
C PHE A 206 9.47 7.61 -19.06
N LEU A 207 9.67 6.29 -19.08
CA LEU A 207 10.28 5.59 -20.22
C LEU A 207 9.42 5.65 -21.47
N LYS A 208 8.09 5.61 -21.33
CA LYS A 208 7.16 5.81 -22.45
C LYS A 208 7.29 7.22 -23.05
N ALA A 209 7.39 8.24 -22.20
CA ALA A 209 7.60 9.62 -22.66
C ALA A 209 8.95 9.78 -23.35
N CYS A 210 10.03 9.21 -22.82
CA CYS A 210 11.35 9.18 -23.47
C CYS A 210 11.30 8.50 -24.86
N ALA A 211 10.64 7.34 -24.95
CA ALA A 211 10.49 6.63 -26.22
C ALA A 211 9.70 7.44 -27.28
N GLN A 212 8.65 8.15 -26.86
CA GLN A 212 7.88 9.03 -27.74
C GLN A 212 8.72 10.23 -28.23
N ALA A 213 9.64 10.71 -27.39
CA ALA A 213 10.57 11.78 -27.75
C ALA A 213 11.83 11.27 -28.48
N SER A 214 11.96 9.96 -28.75
CA SER A 214 13.16 9.32 -29.31
C SER A 214 14.43 9.56 -28.47
N ILE A 215 14.28 9.57 -27.14
CA ILE A 215 15.34 9.78 -26.16
C ILE A 215 15.63 8.46 -25.43
N VAL A 216 16.91 8.15 -25.26
CA VAL A 216 17.37 6.98 -24.49
C VAL A 216 17.97 7.48 -23.15
N PRO A 217 17.20 7.42 -22.04
CA PRO A 217 17.68 7.93 -20.77
C PRO A 217 18.78 7.04 -20.18
N ARG A 218 19.76 7.65 -19.52
CA ARG A 218 20.81 6.94 -18.79
C ARG A 218 20.33 6.59 -17.39
N ILE A 219 19.63 5.45 -17.24
CA ILE A 219 19.15 4.99 -15.91
C ILE A 219 20.29 4.32 -15.16
N THR A 220 20.68 4.91 -14.04
CA THR A 220 21.68 4.36 -13.11
C THR A 220 21.04 3.41 -12.10
N CYS A 221 19.83 3.73 -11.63
CA CYS A 221 19.12 2.91 -10.66
C CYS A 221 17.60 3.02 -10.81
N THR A 222 16.91 1.92 -10.61
CA THR A 222 15.45 1.88 -10.40
C THR A 222 15.18 1.36 -8.99
N SER A 223 14.46 2.12 -8.18
CA SER A 223 14.18 1.80 -6.78
C SER A 223 12.69 1.63 -6.54
N THR A 224 12.29 0.74 -5.63
CA THR A 224 10.88 0.55 -5.27
C THR A 224 10.35 1.65 -4.37
N THR A 225 11.21 2.35 -3.64
CA THR A 225 10.82 3.44 -2.74
C THR A 225 11.35 4.79 -3.23
N ARG A 226 10.56 5.83 -3.04
CA ARG A 226 10.95 7.21 -3.35
C ARG A 226 12.15 7.68 -2.51
N SER A 227 12.21 7.28 -1.24
CA SER A 227 13.31 7.61 -0.35
C SER A 227 14.65 7.08 -0.88
N THR A 228 14.71 5.81 -1.28
CA THR A 228 15.92 5.24 -1.88
C THR A 228 16.28 5.93 -3.21
N THR A 229 15.27 6.30 -4.02
CA THR A 229 15.50 7.06 -5.25
C THR A 229 16.18 8.40 -4.94
N LEU A 230 15.70 9.14 -3.93
CA LEU A 230 16.27 10.44 -3.52
C LEU A 230 17.65 10.34 -2.88
N GLU A 231 18.03 9.20 -2.27
CA GLU A 231 19.39 8.99 -1.74
C GLU A 231 20.45 9.09 -2.83
N TRP A 232 20.19 8.62 -4.05
CA TRP A 232 21.09 8.77 -5.18
C TRP A 232 21.38 10.23 -5.52
N THR A 233 20.37 11.09 -5.37
CA THR A 233 20.54 12.54 -5.53
C THR A 233 21.29 13.14 -4.33
N ARG A 234 20.99 12.70 -3.11
CA ARG A 234 21.66 13.19 -1.89
C ARG A 234 23.16 12.94 -1.92
N VAL A 235 23.57 11.74 -2.38
CA VAL A 235 25.01 11.43 -2.57
C VAL A 235 25.59 11.97 -3.88
N LYS A 236 24.81 12.73 -4.67
CA LYS A 236 25.21 13.39 -5.93
C LYS A 236 25.59 12.42 -7.06
N ALA A 237 25.15 11.18 -6.99
CA ALA A 237 25.48 10.14 -7.98
C ALA A 237 24.50 10.11 -9.16
N ALA A 238 23.26 10.62 -8.99
CA ALA A 238 22.24 10.70 -10.02
C ALA A 238 21.24 11.82 -9.74
N VAL A 239 20.48 12.20 -10.76
CA VAL A 239 19.28 13.04 -10.65
C VAL A 239 18.07 12.10 -10.47
N SER A 240 17.21 12.37 -9.50
CA SER A 240 16.06 11.53 -9.21
C SER A 240 14.84 11.94 -10.01
N ILE A 241 14.14 10.98 -10.58
CA ILE A 241 12.86 11.19 -11.26
C ILE A 241 11.76 10.60 -10.37
N VAL A 242 10.92 11.48 -9.84
CA VAL A 242 9.84 11.12 -8.91
C VAL A 242 8.61 12.00 -9.13
N PRO A 243 7.39 11.51 -8.82
CA PRO A 243 6.21 12.37 -8.73
C PRO A 243 6.33 13.30 -7.51
N VAL A 244 5.98 14.57 -7.69
CA VAL A 244 6.01 15.60 -6.64
C VAL A 244 4.70 16.37 -6.67
N GLU A 245 4.11 16.63 -5.50
CA GLU A 245 2.94 17.49 -5.38
C GLU A 245 3.34 18.97 -5.52
N PRO A 246 2.49 19.80 -6.09
CA PRO A 246 2.72 21.23 -6.12
C PRO A 246 2.95 21.78 -4.69
N GLY A 247 4.11 22.42 -4.49
CA GLY A 247 4.49 23.01 -3.20
C GLY A 247 5.06 22.01 -2.17
N GLU A 248 5.29 20.76 -2.55
CA GLU A 248 5.93 19.79 -1.67
C GLU A 248 7.39 20.13 -1.40
N ASP A 249 7.79 20.17 -0.14
CA ASP A 249 9.17 20.33 0.30
C ASP A 249 9.85 18.97 0.46
N LEU A 250 10.90 18.73 -0.31
CA LEU A 250 11.73 17.51 -0.26
C LEU A 250 12.92 17.62 0.68
N GLY A 251 13.21 18.82 1.18
CA GLY A 251 14.37 19.16 2.02
C GLY A 251 15.30 20.18 1.37
N GLU A 252 15.99 20.95 2.20
CA GLU A 252 16.82 22.10 1.80
C GLU A 252 18.00 21.75 0.87
N GLU A 253 18.39 20.48 0.82
CA GLU A 253 19.45 20.00 -0.05
C GLU A 253 18.98 19.75 -1.50
N PHE A 254 17.67 19.71 -1.75
CA PHE A 254 17.10 19.37 -3.05
C PHE A 254 16.55 20.59 -3.79
N ILE A 255 16.72 20.57 -5.09
CA ILE A 255 16.12 21.51 -6.03
C ILE A 255 15.23 20.70 -6.99
N THR A 256 13.97 21.04 -7.07
CA THR A 256 12.98 20.38 -7.92
C THR A 256 12.77 21.13 -9.23
N ARG A 257 12.69 20.40 -10.34
CA ARG A 257 12.37 20.93 -11.66
C ARG A 257 11.34 20.04 -12.34
N PRO A 258 10.10 20.49 -12.52
CA PRO A 258 9.12 19.77 -13.31
C PRO A 258 9.63 19.47 -14.72
N ILE A 259 9.30 18.28 -15.24
CA ILE A 259 9.65 17.87 -16.60
C ILE A 259 8.55 18.34 -17.54
N SER A 260 8.79 19.39 -18.32
CA SER A 260 7.76 20.16 -19.02
C SER A 260 7.14 19.50 -20.26
N ASP A 261 7.83 18.52 -20.84
CA ASP A 261 7.42 17.82 -22.08
C ASP A 261 6.80 16.44 -21.82
N ILE A 262 6.59 16.05 -20.57
CA ILE A 262 5.81 14.87 -20.21
C ILE A 262 4.33 15.26 -20.05
N LYS A 263 3.50 14.76 -20.96
CA LYS A 263 2.04 14.92 -20.93
C LYS A 263 1.37 13.68 -20.32
N ALA A 264 1.72 13.32 -19.12
CA ALA A 264 1.12 12.19 -18.43
C ALA A 264 0.29 12.69 -17.24
N ASP A 265 -0.88 12.06 -17.07
CA ASP A 265 -1.75 12.31 -15.93
C ASP A 265 -1.19 11.53 -14.70
N VAL A 266 -0.36 12.21 -13.92
CA VAL A 266 0.24 11.66 -12.71
C VAL A 266 -0.51 12.20 -11.50
N TYR A 267 -1.05 11.32 -10.69
CA TYR A 267 -1.83 11.70 -9.53
C TYR A 267 -1.78 10.64 -8.44
N LYS A 268 -2.16 11.02 -7.24
CA LYS A 268 -2.51 10.09 -6.17
C LYS A 268 -4.00 10.14 -5.87
N THR A 269 -4.55 9.00 -5.50
CA THR A 269 -5.94 8.88 -5.06
C THR A 269 -6.03 8.18 -3.71
N VAL A 270 -7.02 8.58 -2.93
CA VAL A 270 -7.52 7.78 -1.82
C VAL A 270 -8.80 7.11 -2.29
N VAL A 271 -8.83 5.80 -2.20
CA VAL A 271 -9.96 4.99 -2.66
C VAL A 271 -10.47 4.08 -1.54
N LYS A 272 -11.75 3.71 -1.64
CA LYS A 272 -12.37 2.63 -0.86
C LYS A 272 -13.04 1.63 -1.79
N VAL A 273 -13.39 0.45 -1.29
CA VAL A 273 -14.26 -0.48 -2.02
C VAL A 273 -15.68 0.10 -2.06
N LYS A 274 -16.26 0.13 -3.25
CA LYS A 274 -17.62 0.63 -3.50
C LYS A 274 -18.64 -0.11 -2.63
N ASP A 275 -19.65 0.59 -2.18
CA ASP A 275 -20.73 0.06 -1.33
C ASP A 275 -20.28 -0.57 0.01
N ARG A 276 -19.00 -0.48 0.37
CA ARG A 276 -18.52 -0.92 1.67
C ARG A 276 -18.50 0.26 2.65
N PRO A 277 -19.14 0.11 3.83
CA PRO A 277 -19.07 1.13 4.86
C PRO A 277 -17.63 1.28 5.37
N LEU A 278 -17.25 2.50 5.71
CA LEU A 278 -15.99 2.80 6.37
C LEU A 278 -16.19 2.79 7.89
N SER A 279 -15.14 2.41 8.62
CA SER A 279 -15.13 2.56 10.08
C SER A 279 -15.27 4.02 10.49
N VAL A 280 -15.72 4.26 11.72
CA VAL A 280 -15.79 5.60 12.30
C VAL A 280 -14.42 6.28 12.26
N VAL A 281 -13.36 5.53 12.51
CA VAL A 281 -11.96 6.03 12.44
C VAL A 281 -11.60 6.49 11.03
N ALA A 282 -11.92 5.68 10.01
CA ALA A 282 -11.66 6.05 8.62
C ALA A 282 -12.50 7.27 8.19
N GLN A 283 -13.75 7.38 8.66
CA GLN A 283 -14.58 8.56 8.41
C GLN A 283 -14.01 9.82 9.06
N HIS A 284 -13.46 9.72 10.28
CA HIS A 284 -12.76 10.84 10.94
C HIS A 284 -11.51 11.24 10.18
N PHE A 285 -10.72 10.26 9.72
CA PHE A 285 -9.52 10.53 8.92
C PHE A 285 -9.83 11.28 7.61
N LEU A 286 -10.91 10.94 6.93
CA LEU A 286 -11.31 11.60 5.68
C LEU A 286 -11.88 13.01 5.87
N LYS A 287 -12.26 13.38 7.09
CA LYS A 287 -12.75 14.74 7.43
C LYS A 287 -11.63 15.64 7.97
N PHE A 288 -10.51 15.03 8.33
CA PHE A 288 -9.32 15.71 8.85
C PHE A 288 -8.51 16.35 7.73
#